data_ab45add08d1926ecccf42a1e64b34a6b
#
_entry.id   ab45add08d1926ecccf42a1e64b34a6b
#
_cell.length_a   1.000
_cell.length_b   1.000
_cell.length_c   1.000
_cell.angle_alpha   90.00
_cell.angle_beta   90.00
_cell.angle_gamma   90.00
#
_symmetry.space_group_name_H-M   'P 1'
#
loop_
_entity.id
_entity.type
_entity.pdbx_description
1 polymer ?
#
loop_
_entity_poly.entity_id
_entity_poly.type
_entity_poly.pdbx_seq_one_letter_code
_entity_poly.pdbx_strand_id
1 'polypeptide(L)'
;MTTVIQGIAGLKELVGTHLGYSDYLEITQERVNTFAEATGDHQWIHVDPERAKAESPFGGPIAHGYLTLSLGPVLAPQIMRVEGIKMGVNYGADKVRFPSPVPVGAKLRLGAELTNVEDIPGNGAQVYMTFTFECEGAAKPSCVSEIVFRYYE
;
A
#
# COMPACT_ATOMS: atom_id res chain seq x y z
N MET A 1 -12.29 -2.30 -11.85
CA MET A 1 -12.02 -1.51 -13.07
C MET A 1 -11.04 -0.40 -12.73
N THR A 2 -10.00 -0.24 -13.53
CA THR A 2 -8.98 0.78 -13.31
C THR A 2 -9.46 2.15 -13.77
N THR A 3 -9.37 3.15 -12.91
CA THR A 3 -9.68 4.54 -13.27
C THR A 3 -8.50 5.15 -14.04
N VAL A 4 -8.75 5.62 -15.26
CA VAL A 4 -7.75 6.32 -16.06
C VAL A 4 -7.91 7.83 -15.82
N ILE A 5 -6.85 8.47 -15.37
CA ILE A 5 -6.84 9.88 -14.98
C ILE A 5 -5.97 10.65 -15.98
N GLN A 6 -6.49 11.72 -16.55
CA GLN A 6 -5.80 12.49 -17.58
C GLN A 6 -5.03 13.67 -16.95
N GLY A 7 -3.74 13.47 -16.76
CA GLY A 7 -2.82 14.48 -16.28
C GLY A 7 -3.14 15.04 -14.90
N ILE A 8 -2.47 16.12 -14.56
CA ILE A 8 -2.66 16.83 -13.28
C ILE A 8 -4.08 17.40 -13.18
N ALA A 9 -4.62 17.90 -14.28
CA ALA A 9 -5.99 18.42 -14.29
C ALA A 9 -7.01 17.35 -13.89
N GLY A 10 -6.88 16.15 -14.43
CA GLY A 10 -7.75 15.03 -14.06
C GLY A 10 -7.61 14.62 -12.60
N LEU A 11 -6.41 14.68 -12.05
CA LEU A 11 -6.18 14.44 -10.62
C LEU A 11 -6.92 15.47 -9.76
N LYS A 12 -6.86 16.75 -10.12
CA LYS A 12 -7.55 17.82 -9.38
C LYS A 12 -9.06 17.63 -9.34
N GLU A 13 -9.65 17.11 -10.41
CA GLU A 13 -11.09 16.85 -10.48
C GLU A 13 -11.55 15.74 -9.55
N LEU A 14 -10.66 14.83 -9.17
CA LEU A 14 -10.98 13.68 -8.35
C LEU A 14 -10.65 13.85 -6.86
N VAL A 15 -10.19 15.02 -6.44
CA VAL A 15 -9.94 15.30 -5.02
C VAL A 15 -11.19 15.04 -4.19
N GLY A 16 -11.03 14.28 -3.10
CA GLY A 16 -12.13 13.85 -2.24
C GLY A 16 -12.83 12.57 -2.67
N THR A 17 -12.33 11.91 -3.73
CA THR A 17 -12.94 10.70 -4.28
C THR A 17 -12.19 9.45 -3.84
N HIS A 18 -12.94 8.45 -3.39
CA HIS A 18 -12.42 7.09 -3.22
C HIS A 18 -12.36 6.43 -4.60
N LEU A 19 -11.15 6.05 -5.03
CA LEU A 19 -10.90 5.56 -6.39
C LEU A 19 -11.22 4.07 -6.56
N GLY A 20 -11.46 3.35 -5.47
CA GLY A 20 -11.79 1.93 -5.49
C GLY A 20 -10.77 1.06 -4.80
N TYR A 21 -10.87 -0.24 -5.07
CA TYR A 21 -10.05 -1.28 -4.45
C TYR A 21 -9.32 -2.09 -5.50
N SER A 22 -8.14 -2.57 -5.13
CA SER A 22 -7.44 -3.61 -5.89
C SER A 22 -8.12 -4.96 -5.70
N ASP A 23 -7.74 -5.95 -6.51
CA ASP A 23 -8.00 -7.34 -6.20
C ASP A 23 -7.23 -7.74 -4.92
N TYR A 24 -7.67 -8.83 -4.30
CA TYR A 24 -6.94 -9.42 -3.19
C TYR A 24 -5.68 -10.12 -3.67
N LEU A 25 -4.59 -9.94 -2.92
CA LEU A 25 -3.31 -10.60 -3.13
C LEU A 25 -3.03 -11.50 -1.92
N GLU A 26 -2.76 -12.78 -2.15
CA GLU A 26 -2.37 -13.68 -1.07
C GLU A 26 -0.97 -13.34 -0.56
N ILE A 27 -0.83 -13.21 0.75
CA ILE A 27 0.46 -12.96 1.40
C ILE A 27 1.05 -14.31 1.82
N THR A 28 1.87 -14.87 0.94
CA THR A 28 2.49 -16.18 1.15
C THR A 28 3.69 -16.10 2.09
N GLN A 29 4.03 -17.22 2.73
CA GLN A 29 5.26 -17.33 3.52
C GLN A 29 6.49 -17.06 2.64
N GLU A 30 6.49 -17.52 1.39
CA GLU A 30 7.59 -17.27 0.45
C GLU A 30 7.81 -15.77 0.22
N ARG A 31 6.73 -14.99 0.04
CA ARG A 31 6.83 -13.52 -0.12
C ARG A 31 7.41 -12.87 1.13
N VAL A 32 6.99 -13.29 2.30
CA VAL A 32 7.49 -12.79 3.59
C VAL A 32 8.98 -13.13 3.75
N ASN A 33 9.37 -14.36 3.45
CA ASN A 33 10.77 -14.78 3.49
C ASN A 33 11.65 -13.98 2.51
N THR A 34 11.16 -13.72 1.31
CA THR A 34 11.88 -12.92 0.31
C THR A 34 12.07 -11.48 0.79
N PHE A 35 11.06 -10.89 1.41
CA PHE A 35 11.15 -9.56 2.00
C PHE A 35 12.17 -9.53 3.16
N ALA A 36 12.17 -10.55 4.01
CA ALA A 36 13.14 -10.69 5.09
C ALA A 36 14.58 -10.74 4.55
N GLU A 37 14.82 -11.50 3.48
CA GLU A 37 16.13 -11.55 2.82
C GLU A 37 16.54 -10.20 2.23
N ALA A 38 15.61 -9.52 1.58
CA ALA A 38 15.89 -8.23 0.93
C ALA A 38 16.23 -7.12 1.92
N THR A 39 15.64 -7.16 3.12
CA THR A 39 15.75 -6.08 4.12
C THR A 39 16.62 -6.43 5.33
N GLY A 40 16.89 -7.71 5.55
CA GLY A 40 17.63 -8.17 6.73
C GLY A 40 16.77 -8.33 7.99
N ASP A 41 15.46 -8.16 7.91
CA ASP A 41 14.56 -8.39 9.05
C ASP A 41 14.10 -9.84 9.12
N HIS A 42 14.86 -10.65 9.82
CA HIS A 42 14.62 -12.07 10.01
C HIS A 42 14.01 -12.41 11.37
N GLN A 43 13.23 -11.50 11.95
CA GLN A 43 12.59 -11.78 13.23
C GLN A 43 11.71 -13.03 13.12
N TRP A 44 11.75 -13.89 14.14
CA TRP A 44 11.10 -15.19 14.11
C TRP A 44 9.57 -15.15 13.93
N ILE A 45 8.93 -14.05 14.34
CA ILE A 45 7.49 -13.86 14.14
C ILE A 45 7.09 -13.82 12.65
N HIS A 46 8.03 -13.59 11.76
CA HIS A 46 7.82 -13.53 10.32
C HIS A 46 8.29 -14.80 9.61
N VAL A 47 9.46 -15.33 10.00
CA VAL A 47 10.18 -16.32 9.18
C VAL A 47 10.19 -17.73 9.80
N ASP A 48 9.72 -17.92 11.02
CA ASP A 48 9.65 -19.21 11.68
C ASP A 48 8.20 -19.58 12.00
N PRO A 49 7.49 -20.25 11.07
CA PRO A 49 6.07 -20.56 11.25
C PRO A 49 5.77 -21.45 12.44
N GLU A 50 6.62 -22.42 12.74
CA GLU A 50 6.41 -23.33 13.87
C GLU A 50 6.55 -22.63 15.21
N ARG A 51 7.61 -21.84 15.35
CA ARG A 51 7.82 -21.04 16.56
C ARG A 51 6.72 -19.98 16.71
N ALA A 52 6.33 -19.33 15.62
CA ALA A 52 5.29 -18.32 15.64
C ALA A 52 3.94 -18.91 16.09
N LYS A 53 3.59 -20.11 15.64
CA LYS A 53 2.38 -20.79 16.08
C LYS A 53 2.41 -21.13 17.58
N ALA A 54 3.58 -21.55 18.08
CA ALA A 54 3.74 -21.97 19.47
C ALA A 54 3.85 -20.79 20.45
N GLU A 55 4.53 -19.72 20.08
CA GLU A 55 4.96 -18.66 21.01
C GLU A 55 4.44 -17.26 20.68
N SER A 56 4.00 -17.01 19.44
CA SER A 56 3.54 -15.68 19.05
C SER A 56 2.15 -15.36 19.59
N PRO A 57 1.93 -14.10 20.06
CA PRO A 57 0.59 -13.67 20.47
C PRO A 57 -0.40 -13.57 19.29
N PHE A 58 0.08 -13.67 18.05
CA PHE A 58 -0.74 -13.59 16.85
C PHE A 58 -1.26 -14.96 16.37
N GLY A 59 -0.87 -16.05 17.01
CA GLY A 59 -1.32 -17.39 16.66
C GLY A 59 -0.64 -18.00 15.43
N GLY A 60 0.36 -17.36 14.88
CA GLY A 60 1.10 -17.81 13.70
C GLY A 60 2.01 -16.74 13.15
N PRO A 61 2.69 -17.00 12.04
CA PRO A 61 3.57 -16.00 11.42
C PRO A 61 2.76 -14.85 10.81
N ILE A 62 3.32 -13.66 10.88
CA ILE A 62 2.73 -12.45 10.32
C ILE A 62 3.69 -11.78 9.33
N ALA A 63 3.15 -11.06 8.36
CA ALA A 63 3.94 -10.25 7.46
C ALA A 63 4.55 -9.04 8.19
N HIS A 64 5.69 -8.57 7.70
CA HIS A 64 6.26 -7.30 8.14
C HIS A 64 5.28 -6.16 7.79
N GLY A 65 5.13 -5.20 8.69
CA GLY A 65 4.35 -4.00 8.38
C GLY A 65 4.88 -3.29 7.14
N TYR A 66 6.20 -3.18 7.01
CA TYR A 66 6.84 -2.57 5.85
C TYR A 66 6.60 -3.35 4.54
N LEU A 67 6.45 -4.67 4.60
CA LEU A 67 6.03 -5.43 3.42
C LEU A 67 4.64 -4.99 2.97
N THR A 68 3.70 -4.92 3.88
CA THR A 68 2.33 -4.47 3.58
C THR A 68 2.34 -3.10 2.91
N LEU A 69 3.01 -2.13 3.49
CA LEU A 69 3.13 -0.78 2.92
C LEU A 69 3.77 -0.81 1.52
N SER A 70 4.80 -1.63 1.34
CA SER A 70 5.55 -1.72 0.08
C SER A 70 4.77 -2.38 -1.07
N LEU A 71 3.60 -2.93 -0.82
CA LEU A 71 2.74 -3.51 -1.84
C LEU A 71 1.90 -2.46 -2.60
N GLY A 72 1.96 -1.20 -2.19
CA GLY A 72 1.33 -0.11 -2.92
C GLY A 72 1.64 -0.12 -4.42
N PRO A 73 2.92 -0.20 -4.84
CA PRO A 73 3.29 -0.19 -6.26
C PRO A 73 2.72 -1.35 -7.11
N VAL A 74 2.43 -2.49 -6.51
CA VAL A 74 1.83 -3.60 -7.26
C VAL A 74 0.30 -3.54 -7.26
N LEU A 75 -0.31 -2.97 -6.23
CA LEU A 75 -1.77 -2.94 -6.09
C LEU A 75 -2.40 -1.65 -6.64
N ALA A 76 -1.75 -0.50 -6.49
CA ALA A 76 -2.30 0.77 -6.93
C ALA A 76 -2.58 0.85 -8.44
N PRO A 77 -1.77 0.26 -9.34
CA PRO A 77 -2.08 0.28 -10.77
C PRO A 77 -3.36 -0.45 -11.16
N GLN A 78 -3.87 -1.33 -10.31
CA GLN A 78 -5.17 -1.96 -10.51
C GLN A 78 -6.33 -1.00 -10.25
N ILE A 79 -6.10 0.03 -9.43
CA ILE A 79 -7.10 1.02 -9.03
C ILE A 79 -7.09 2.20 -9.97
N MET A 80 -5.91 2.72 -10.27
CA MET A 80 -5.77 3.94 -11.06
C MET A 80 -4.51 3.93 -11.92
N ARG A 81 -4.57 4.68 -13.01
CA ARG A 81 -3.44 4.97 -13.89
C ARG A 81 -3.51 6.43 -14.33
N VAL A 82 -2.43 7.16 -14.16
CA VAL A 82 -2.33 8.56 -14.59
C VAL A 82 -1.63 8.62 -15.93
N GLU A 83 -2.29 9.16 -16.94
CA GLU A 83 -1.75 9.35 -18.29
C GLU A 83 -1.35 10.81 -18.51
N GLY A 84 -0.52 11.08 -19.53
CA GLY A 84 -0.05 12.42 -19.82
C GLY A 84 1.03 12.93 -18.87
N ILE A 85 1.68 12.02 -18.17
CA ILE A 85 2.72 12.31 -17.17
C ILE A 85 4.06 11.81 -17.70
N LYS A 86 5.09 12.65 -17.61
CA LYS A 86 6.47 12.27 -17.95
C LYS A 86 7.12 11.43 -16.85
N MET A 87 6.83 11.76 -15.61
CA MET A 87 7.45 11.10 -14.46
C MET A 87 6.53 11.14 -13.24
N GLY A 88 6.43 10.01 -12.54
CA GLY A 88 5.79 9.92 -11.23
C GLY A 88 6.81 9.43 -10.20
N VAL A 89 6.88 10.11 -9.07
CA VAL A 89 7.84 9.81 -8.01
C VAL A 89 7.09 9.57 -6.70
N ASN A 90 7.43 8.48 -6.00
CA ASN A 90 7.01 8.29 -4.63
C ASN A 90 7.86 9.21 -3.75
N TYR A 91 7.25 10.29 -3.27
CA TYR A 91 7.95 11.32 -2.52
C TYR A 91 8.04 11.00 -1.02
N GLY A 92 7.00 10.40 -0.48
CA GLY A 92 6.97 10.09 0.95
C GLY A 92 5.68 9.44 1.42
N ALA A 93 5.65 9.20 2.72
CA ALA A 93 4.49 8.66 3.40
C ALA A 93 4.34 9.33 4.76
N ASP A 94 3.15 9.83 5.05
CA ASP A 94 2.82 10.46 6.32
C ASP A 94 1.88 9.57 7.13
N LYS A 95 1.97 9.67 8.46
CA LYS A 95 1.03 9.03 9.38
C LYS A 95 0.84 7.54 9.13
N VAL A 96 1.94 6.82 8.91
CA VAL A 96 1.91 5.36 8.72
C VAL A 96 1.54 4.67 10.01
N ARG A 97 0.49 3.83 9.97
CA ARG A 97 0.03 3.03 11.12
C ARG A 97 -0.30 1.62 10.66
N PHE A 98 -0.04 0.67 11.54
CA PHE A 98 -0.34 -0.75 11.35
C PHE A 98 -1.31 -1.23 12.44
N PRO A 99 -2.62 -0.92 12.31
CA PRO A 99 -3.59 -1.21 13.39
C PRO A 99 -3.82 -2.69 13.65
N SER A 100 -3.61 -3.54 12.64
CA SER A 100 -3.85 -4.98 12.73
C SER A 100 -2.77 -5.73 11.96
N PRO A 101 -2.32 -6.91 12.45
CA PRO A 101 -1.34 -7.71 11.72
C PRO A 101 -1.92 -8.30 10.44
N VAL A 102 -1.03 -8.68 9.52
CA VAL A 102 -1.36 -9.47 8.33
C VAL A 102 -0.87 -10.89 8.58
N PRO A 103 -1.74 -11.84 8.90
CA PRO A 103 -1.33 -13.23 9.03
C PRO A 103 -0.81 -13.76 7.70
N VAL A 104 0.25 -14.57 7.73
CA VAL A 104 0.70 -15.28 6.53
C VAL A 104 -0.44 -16.18 6.05
N GLY A 105 -0.72 -16.14 4.75
CA GLY A 105 -1.86 -16.81 4.12
C GLY A 105 -3.10 -15.94 3.97
N ALA A 106 -3.14 -14.76 4.60
CA ALA A 106 -4.24 -13.82 4.43
C ALA A 106 -4.25 -13.23 3.02
N LYS A 107 -5.42 -12.80 2.59
CA LYS A 107 -5.62 -12.08 1.33
C LYS A 107 -5.74 -10.59 1.63
N LEU A 108 -4.88 -9.79 1.03
CA LEU A 108 -4.74 -8.36 1.26
C LEU A 108 -5.15 -7.57 0.02
N ARG A 109 -5.89 -6.50 0.21
CA ARG A 109 -6.20 -5.54 -0.85
C ARG A 109 -5.87 -4.12 -0.44
N LEU A 110 -5.76 -3.25 -1.42
CA LEU A 110 -5.58 -1.82 -1.26
C LEU A 110 -6.87 -1.08 -1.61
N GLY A 111 -7.27 -0.13 -0.77
CA GLY A 111 -8.21 0.93 -1.12
C GLY A 111 -7.47 2.25 -1.21
N ALA A 112 -7.81 3.09 -2.17
CA ALA A 112 -7.15 4.37 -2.39
C ALA A 112 -8.16 5.51 -2.49
N GLU A 113 -7.90 6.58 -1.73
CA GLU A 113 -8.65 7.83 -1.77
C GLU A 113 -7.71 8.97 -2.14
N LEU A 114 -8.08 9.77 -3.12
CA LEU A 114 -7.34 10.97 -3.52
C LEU A 114 -7.80 12.15 -2.64
N THR A 115 -6.91 12.65 -1.79
CA THR A 115 -7.30 13.63 -0.77
C THR A 115 -6.90 15.06 -1.09
N ASN A 116 -5.78 15.28 -1.78
CA ASN A 116 -5.33 16.62 -2.13
C ASN A 116 -4.38 16.61 -3.33
N VAL A 117 -4.36 17.74 -4.06
CA VAL A 117 -3.42 17.99 -5.16
C VAL A 117 -2.95 19.43 -5.06
N GLU A 118 -1.65 19.64 -4.99
CA GLU A 118 -1.01 20.96 -4.93
C GLU A 118 -0.05 21.15 -6.09
N ASP A 119 -0.09 22.32 -6.73
CA ASP A 119 0.89 22.64 -7.75
C ASP A 119 2.28 22.84 -7.15
N ILE A 120 3.29 22.33 -7.83
CA ILE A 120 4.70 22.51 -7.47
C ILE A 120 5.51 22.98 -8.68
N PRO A 121 6.70 23.61 -8.48
CA PRO A 121 7.56 24.04 -9.59
C PRO A 121 7.93 22.88 -10.53
N GLY A 122 8.23 23.20 -11.78
CA GLY A 122 8.65 22.21 -12.77
C GLY A 122 7.50 21.56 -13.52
N ASN A 123 6.37 22.25 -13.61
CA ASN A 123 5.15 21.73 -14.26
C ASN A 123 4.66 20.46 -13.59
N GLY A 124 4.67 20.46 -12.26
CA GLY A 124 4.38 19.32 -11.43
C GLY A 124 3.23 19.54 -10.47
N ALA A 125 2.83 18.44 -9.83
CA ALA A 125 1.87 18.44 -8.72
C ALA A 125 2.30 17.48 -7.63
N GLN A 126 2.08 17.89 -6.39
CA GLN A 126 2.21 17.01 -5.24
C GLN A 126 0.82 16.47 -4.90
N VAL A 127 0.70 15.17 -4.86
CA VAL A 127 -0.57 14.45 -4.76
C VAL A 127 -0.57 13.63 -3.49
N TYR A 128 -1.64 13.78 -2.73
CA TYR A 128 -1.85 13.08 -1.46
C TYR A 128 -2.95 12.04 -1.62
N MET A 129 -2.64 10.81 -1.25
CA MET A 129 -3.59 9.70 -1.29
C MET A 129 -3.58 8.96 0.04
N THR A 130 -4.77 8.67 0.55
CA THR A 130 -4.88 7.73 1.67
C THR A 130 -4.93 6.32 1.11
N PHE A 131 -3.92 5.53 1.46
CA PHE A 131 -3.87 4.11 1.19
C PHE A 131 -4.32 3.34 2.43
N THR A 132 -5.30 2.49 2.25
CA THR A 132 -5.80 1.59 3.30
C THR A 132 -5.64 0.16 2.82
N PHE A 133 -4.78 -0.60 3.49
CA PHE A 133 -4.58 -2.02 3.21
C PHE A 133 -5.42 -2.82 4.19
N GLU A 134 -6.19 -3.76 3.69
CA GLU A 134 -7.07 -4.57 4.53
C GLU A 134 -7.06 -6.02 4.14
N CYS A 135 -7.07 -6.89 5.14
CA CYS A 135 -7.23 -8.34 4.97
C CYS A 135 -8.70 -8.70 4.82
N GLU A 136 -8.98 -9.67 3.94
CA GLU A 136 -10.33 -10.21 3.77
C GLU A 136 -10.87 -10.72 5.11
N GLY A 137 -12.06 -10.27 5.49
CA GLY A 137 -12.73 -10.67 6.71
C GLY A 137 -12.24 -10.01 7.99
N ALA A 138 -11.22 -9.17 7.95
CA ALA A 138 -10.71 -8.48 9.14
C ALA A 138 -11.58 -7.26 9.50
N ALA A 139 -11.74 -7.02 10.81
CA ALA A 139 -12.52 -5.89 11.31
C ALA A 139 -11.79 -4.55 11.20
N LYS A 140 -10.45 -4.58 11.20
CA LYS A 140 -9.59 -3.39 11.15
C LYS A 140 -8.62 -3.46 10.00
N PRO A 141 -8.23 -2.30 9.41
CA PRO A 141 -7.20 -2.28 8.38
C PRO A 141 -5.84 -2.72 8.96
N SER A 142 -5.02 -3.28 8.09
CA SER A 142 -3.66 -3.72 8.44
C SER A 142 -2.63 -2.61 8.27
N CYS A 143 -2.89 -1.64 7.42
CA CYS A 143 -2.06 -0.45 7.25
C CYS A 143 -2.91 0.70 6.76
N VAL A 144 -2.70 1.87 7.32
CA VAL A 144 -3.27 3.13 6.83
C VAL A 144 -2.12 4.13 6.72
N SER A 145 -1.98 4.75 5.56
CA SER A 145 -0.94 5.74 5.33
C SER A 145 -1.41 6.80 4.34
N GLU A 146 -0.98 8.04 4.54
CA GLU A 146 -1.08 9.07 3.54
C GLU A 146 0.18 9.02 2.67
N ILE A 147 0.02 8.62 1.42
CA ILE A 147 1.13 8.52 0.47
C ILE A 147 1.21 9.82 -0.33
N VAL A 148 2.42 10.32 -0.48
CA VAL A 148 2.69 11.56 -1.20
C VAL A 148 3.44 11.21 -2.48
N PHE A 149 2.81 11.53 -3.61
CA PHE A 149 3.42 11.37 -4.93
C PHE A 149 3.71 12.74 -5.53
N ARG A 150 4.69 12.80 -6.42
CA ARG A 150 4.91 13.96 -7.29
C ARG A 150 4.82 13.52 -8.73
N TYR A 151 3.97 14.18 -9.48
CA TYR A 151 3.79 13.95 -10.92
C TYR A 151 4.24 15.18 -11.70
N TYR A 152 4.88 14.94 -12.83
CA TYR A 152 5.39 16.00 -13.72
C TYR A 152 4.91 15.75 -15.14
N GLU A 153 4.38 16.81 -15.77
CA GLU A 153 3.94 16.82 -17.17
C GLU A 153 5.01 17.28 -18.15
#